data_141fb6d8c0f1ba44d3be4d48dad1cb6c
#
_entry.id   141fb6d8c0f1ba44d3be4d48dad1cb6c
#
_cell.length_a   1.000
_cell.length_b   1.000
_cell.length_c   1.000
_cell.angle_alpha   90.00
_cell.angle_beta   90.00
_cell.angle_gamma   90.00
#
_symmetry.space_group_name_H-M   'P 1'
#
loop_
_entity.id
_entity.type
_entity.pdbx_description
1 polymer ?
#
loop_
_entity_poly.entity_id
_entity_poly.type
_entity_poly.pdbx_seq_one_letter_code
_entity_poly.pdbx_strand_id
1 'polypeptide(L)'
;RMKRPEYVAVVVDTYRRAIDSYLAGDYNVPEEDLANIEQIFNRDFTTAYLERRPGRTMMSDRRPNNRGVLIGRVAKLDKNRNKAVIKLDKELHLGDGLEFWVSVGGRVGTTVTDMLCGGNSVQSAAPGRQVTIDVPNGVRLNDRVFRTLDSRLMSYAQQFFGPDAKKRIPVDAVVTARLGEPM
;
A
#
# COMPACT_ATOMS: atom_id res chain seq x y z
N ARG A 1 11.06 4.35 13.17
CA ARG A 1 10.43 3.98 14.45
C ARG A 1 8.96 4.43 14.57
N MET A 2 8.53 5.42 13.81
CA MET A 2 7.13 5.89 13.75
C MET A 2 6.32 5.26 12.60
N LYS A 3 6.92 4.45 11.78
CA LYS A 3 6.25 3.74 10.69
C LYS A 3 5.85 2.34 11.13
N ARG A 4 4.77 1.83 10.54
CA ARG A 4 4.31 0.46 10.78
C ARG A 4 5.32 -0.54 10.22
N PRO A 5 5.39 -1.76 10.76
CA PRO A 5 6.29 -2.81 10.27
C PRO A 5 6.11 -3.09 8.78
N GLU A 6 4.88 -3.07 8.28
CA GLU A 6 4.53 -3.29 6.88
C GLU A 6 5.22 -2.29 5.94
N TYR A 7 5.27 -1.01 6.34
CA TYR A 7 5.98 0.02 5.59
C TYR A 7 7.48 -0.31 5.48
N VAL A 8 8.09 -0.67 6.61
CA VAL A 8 9.52 -1.00 6.64
C VAL A 8 9.80 -2.23 5.77
N ALA A 9 8.97 -3.26 5.89
CA ALA A 9 9.10 -4.50 5.13
C ALA A 9 9.06 -4.24 3.62
N VAL A 10 8.01 -3.59 3.12
CA VAL A 10 7.84 -3.31 1.69
C VAL A 10 8.98 -2.44 1.15
N VAL A 11 9.33 -1.35 1.85
CA VAL A 11 10.37 -0.43 1.39
C VAL A 11 11.74 -1.13 1.36
N VAL A 12 12.12 -1.83 2.44
CA VAL A 12 13.42 -2.52 2.51
C VAL A 12 13.52 -3.62 1.46
N ASP A 13 12.47 -4.41 1.27
CA ASP A 13 12.44 -5.46 0.25
C ASP A 13 12.59 -4.89 -1.17
N THR A 14 11.86 -3.83 -1.50
CA THR A 14 11.97 -3.16 -2.80
C THR A 14 13.38 -2.63 -3.05
N TYR A 15 13.96 -1.92 -2.06
CA TYR A 15 15.33 -1.42 -2.21
C TYR A 15 16.36 -2.54 -2.30
N ARG A 16 16.16 -3.65 -1.55
CA ARG A 16 17.07 -4.80 -1.62
C ARG A 16 17.06 -5.42 -3.00
N ARG A 17 15.89 -5.66 -3.59
CA ARG A 17 15.76 -6.20 -4.96
C ARG A 17 16.38 -5.27 -6.00
N ALA A 18 16.18 -3.96 -5.89
CA ALA A 18 16.78 -2.98 -6.78
C ALA A 18 18.31 -2.97 -6.70
N ILE A 19 18.88 -3.08 -5.49
CA ILE A 19 20.35 -3.18 -5.29
C ILE A 19 20.88 -4.48 -5.87
N ASP A 20 20.21 -5.60 -5.63
CA ASP A 20 20.64 -6.91 -6.11
C ASP A 20 20.60 -6.99 -7.64
N SER A 21 19.57 -6.43 -8.29
CA SER A 21 19.49 -6.35 -9.75
C SER A 21 20.60 -5.47 -10.35
N TYR A 22 20.91 -4.36 -9.70
CA TYR A 22 22.04 -3.51 -10.11
C TYR A 22 23.37 -4.23 -10.01
N LEU A 23 23.63 -4.95 -8.91
CA LEU A 23 24.87 -5.71 -8.70
C LEU A 23 24.98 -6.89 -9.67
N ALA A 24 23.86 -7.46 -10.11
CA ALA A 24 23.82 -8.50 -11.12
C ALA A 24 24.04 -7.99 -12.57
N GLY A 25 24.11 -6.66 -12.75
CA GLY A 25 24.27 -6.04 -14.08
C GLY A 25 22.97 -5.88 -14.88
N ASP A 26 21.83 -6.16 -14.29
CA ASP A 26 20.51 -6.04 -14.90
C ASP A 26 19.61 -5.15 -14.04
N TYR A 27 19.95 -3.85 -13.98
CA TYR A 27 19.19 -2.90 -13.18
C TYR A 27 17.78 -2.71 -13.75
N ASN A 28 16.81 -3.23 -13.02
CA ASN A 28 15.40 -3.04 -13.33
C ASN A 28 14.60 -2.85 -12.05
N VAL A 29 13.75 -1.83 -12.02
CA VAL A 29 12.76 -1.61 -10.97
C VAL A 29 11.37 -1.76 -11.60
N PRO A 30 10.66 -2.86 -11.34
CA PRO A 30 9.32 -3.08 -11.87
C PRO A 30 8.35 -1.95 -11.49
N GLU A 31 7.42 -1.63 -12.38
CA GLU A 31 6.35 -0.65 -12.11
C GLU A 31 5.52 -1.04 -10.88
N GLU A 32 5.32 -2.33 -10.66
CA GLU A 32 4.62 -2.85 -9.48
C GLU A 32 5.33 -2.45 -8.19
N ASP A 33 6.65 -2.46 -8.15
CA ASP A 33 7.43 -2.05 -6.99
C ASP A 33 7.25 -0.57 -6.66
N LEU A 34 7.23 0.28 -7.68
CA LEU A 34 6.95 1.70 -7.50
C LEU A 34 5.50 1.91 -7.02
N ALA A 35 4.55 1.18 -7.58
CA ALA A 35 3.16 1.22 -7.15
C ALA A 35 2.98 0.75 -5.70
N ASN A 36 3.72 -0.28 -5.27
CA ASN A 36 3.70 -0.78 -3.89
C ASN A 36 4.28 0.24 -2.89
N ILE A 37 5.38 0.93 -3.25
CA ILE A 37 5.91 2.02 -2.42
C ILE A 37 4.92 3.17 -2.33
N GLU A 38 4.27 3.54 -3.44
CA GLU A 38 3.23 4.57 -3.43
C GLU A 38 2.04 4.14 -2.57
N GLN A 39 1.62 2.89 -2.66
CA GLN A 39 0.48 2.38 -1.92
C GLN A 39 0.73 2.26 -0.42
N ILE A 40 1.93 1.83 -0.01
CA ILE A 40 2.21 1.61 1.42
C ILE A 40 2.23 2.91 2.20
N PHE A 41 2.68 4.00 1.58
CA PHE A 41 2.65 5.34 2.18
C PHE A 41 2.91 6.45 1.15
N ASN A 42 1.91 7.28 0.88
CA ASN A 42 2.00 8.34 -0.10
C ASN A 42 1.80 9.74 0.52
N ARG A 43 2.79 10.61 0.30
CA ARG A 43 2.72 12.07 0.56
C ARG A 43 3.17 12.89 -0.64
N ASP A 44 3.10 12.34 -1.83
CA ASP A 44 3.81 12.72 -3.05
C ASP A 44 5.31 12.37 -3.00
N PHE A 45 5.86 12.00 -4.16
CA PHE A 45 7.28 11.72 -4.32
C PHE A 45 8.02 12.98 -4.74
N THR A 46 9.25 13.10 -4.28
CA THR A 46 10.17 14.18 -4.63
C THR A 46 11.60 13.65 -4.61
N THR A 47 12.46 14.17 -5.45
CA THR A 47 13.91 13.88 -5.40
C THR A 47 14.58 14.52 -4.17
N ALA A 48 13.86 15.34 -3.42
CA ALA A 48 14.33 16.04 -2.21
C ALA A 48 15.71 16.69 -2.43
N TYR A 49 16.72 16.22 -1.68
CA TYR A 49 18.08 16.76 -1.74
C TYR A 49 19.01 16.02 -2.71
N LEU A 50 18.51 15.05 -3.48
CA LEU A 50 19.34 14.24 -4.38
C LEU A 50 19.96 15.05 -5.52
N GLU A 51 19.22 16.04 -6.03
CA GLU A 51 19.68 16.85 -7.17
C GLU A 51 20.01 18.28 -6.74
N ARG A 52 19.24 18.85 -5.83
CA ARG A 52 19.38 20.24 -5.38
C ARG A 52 18.68 20.46 -4.04
N ARG A 53 18.83 21.65 -3.46
CA ARG A 53 18.02 22.07 -2.30
C ARG A 53 16.65 22.58 -2.76
N PRO A 54 15.58 21.81 -2.66
CA PRO A 54 14.28 22.15 -3.26
C PRO A 54 13.48 23.18 -2.47
N GLY A 55 13.91 23.57 -1.25
CA GLY A 55 13.17 24.51 -0.40
C GLY A 55 11.73 24.01 -0.11
N ARG A 56 10.76 24.92 -0.23
CA ARG A 56 9.34 24.62 0.01
C ARG A 56 8.74 23.63 -1.00
N THR A 57 9.31 23.49 -2.18
CA THR A 57 8.81 22.58 -3.23
C THR A 57 8.94 21.11 -2.85
N MET A 58 9.74 20.78 -1.83
CA MET A 58 9.84 19.44 -1.26
C MET A 58 8.61 19.07 -0.43
N MET A 59 7.86 20.05 0.04
CA MET A 59 6.72 19.84 0.94
C MET A 59 5.44 19.71 0.15
N SER A 60 4.66 18.66 0.42
CA SER A 60 3.30 18.59 -0.11
C SER A 60 2.41 19.61 0.59
N ASP A 61 1.88 20.58 -0.16
CA ASP A 61 0.97 21.61 0.35
C ASP A 61 -0.42 21.05 0.71
N ARG A 62 -0.69 19.82 0.29
CA ARG A 62 -2.05 19.32 0.32
C ARG A 62 -2.46 18.69 1.64
N ARG A 63 -1.62 17.93 2.32
CA ARG A 63 -1.89 17.39 3.69
C ARG A 63 -0.71 16.55 4.22
N PRO A 64 -0.47 16.55 5.56
CA PRO A 64 0.65 15.82 6.17
C PRO A 64 0.44 14.31 6.30
N ASN A 65 -0.78 13.80 6.10
CA ASN A 65 -1.13 12.40 6.31
C ASN A 65 -0.97 11.55 5.05
N ASN A 66 -0.94 10.22 5.20
CA ASN A 66 -1.02 9.30 4.07
C ASN A 66 -2.26 9.62 3.24
N ARG A 67 -2.05 9.84 1.94
CA ARG A 67 -3.12 10.18 1.00
C ARG A 67 -3.80 8.92 0.44
N GLY A 68 -3.08 7.81 0.44
CA GLY A 68 -3.46 6.64 -0.33
C GLY A 68 -3.32 6.85 -1.84
N VAL A 69 -3.77 5.90 -2.60
CA VAL A 69 -3.73 5.88 -4.06
C VAL A 69 -5.14 6.11 -4.60
N LEU A 70 -5.31 7.05 -5.52
CA LEU A 70 -6.60 7.28 -6.19
C LEU A 70 -6.95 6.03 -7.02
N ILE A 71 -8.11 5.42 -6.73
CA ILE A 71 -8.56 4.20 -7.39
C ILE A 71 -9.84 4.38 -8.19
N GLY A 72 -10.49 5.53 -8.08
CA GLY A 72 -11.70 5.78 -8.84
C GLY A 72 -12.56 6.89 -8.29
N ARG A 73 -13.83 6.90 -8.74
CA ARG A 73 -14.83 7.89 -8.34
C ARG A 73 -16.19 7.24 -8.13
N VAL A 74 -16.99 7.86 -7.26
CA VAL A 74 -18.39 7.50 -7.04
C VAL A 74 -19.21 7.86 -8.27
N ALA A 75 -19.70 6.86 -9.00
CA ALA A 75 -20.48 7.01 -10.21
C ALA A 75 -22.01 7.07 -9.93
N LYS A 76 -22.48 6.35 -8.89
CA LYS A 76 -23.88 6.35 -8.44
C LYS A 76 -23.90 6.20 -6.93
N LEU A 77 -24.98 6.70 -6.31
CA LEU A 77 -25.17 6.61 -4.85
C LEU A 77 -26.63 6.26 -4.54
N ASP A 78 -26.81 5.20 -3.77
CA ASP A 78 -28.10 4.86 -3.13
C ASP A 78 -28.01 5.21 -1.64
N LYS A 79 -28.53 6.39 -1.29
CA LYS A 79 -28.51 6.90 0.08
C LYS A 79 -29.38 6.07 1.03
N ASN A 80 -30.46 5.45 0.53
CA ASN A 80 -31.38 4.69 1.36
C ASN A 80 -30.76 3.37 1.83
N ARG A 81 -29.88 2.81 1.01
CA ARG A 81 -29.19 1.55 1.29
C ARG A 81 -27.72 1.73 1.72
N ASN A 82 -27.25 2.97 1.81
CA ASN A 82 -25.83 3.28 2.05
C ASN A 82 -24.88 2.54 1.11
N LYS A 83 -25.25 2.46 -0.19
CA LYS A 83 -24.44 1.80 -1.21
C LYS A 83 -24.01 2.81 -2.28
N ALA A 84 -22.78 2.65 -2.75
CA ALA A 84 -22.25 3.42 -3.87
C ALA A 84 -21.74 2.51 -4.97
N VAL A 85 -21.94 2.94 -6.22
CA VAL A 85 -21.27 2.38 -7.39
C VAL A 85 -20.01 3.20 -7.63
N ILE A 86 -18.87 2.54 -7.59
CA ILE A 86 -17.57 3.15 -7.87
C ILE A 86 -17.11 2.71 -9.26
N LYS A 87 -16.73 3.66 -10.10
CA LYS A 87 -16.00 3.40 -11.33
C LYS A 87 -14.53 3.32 -11.00
N LEU A 88 -13.93 2.15 -11.23
CA LEU A 88 -12.55 1.85 -10.88
C LEU A 88 -11.58 2.29 -11.97
N ASP A 89 -10.54 3.00 -11.58
CA ASP A 89 -9.36 3.33 -12.40
C ASP A 89 -8.19 2.38 -12.08
N LYS A 90 -8.20 1.76 -10.89
CA LYS A 90 -7.25 0.73 -10.44
C LYS A 90 -8.00 -0.45 -9.82
N GLU A 91 -7.32 -1.59 -9.70
CA GLU A 91 -7.88 -2.81 -9.11
C GLU A 91 -8.30 -2.60 -7.64
N LEU A 92 -9.38 -3.27 -7.23
CA LEU A 92 -9.92 -3.25 -5.87
C LEU A 92 -10.16 -4.67 -5.36
N HIS A 93 -9.84 -4.93 -4.08
CA HIS A 93 -9.99 -6.23 -3.43
C HIS A 93 -10.84 -6.12 -2.15
N LEU A 94 -11.44 -7.24 -1.76
CA LEU A 94 -12.02 -7.35 -0.42
C LEU A 94 -10.93 -7.16 0.63
N GLY A 95 -11.29 -6.49 1.72
CA GLY A 95 -10.35 -6.14 2.80
C GLY A 95 -9.58 -4.84 2.56
N ASP A 96 -9.64 -4.24 1.36
CA ASP A 96 -9.03 -2.94 1.12
C ASP A 96 -9.68 -1.85 1.97
N GLY A 97 -8.86 -0.95 2.49
CA GLY A 97 -9.32 0.26 3.18
C GLY A 97 -9.46 1.43 2.22
N LEU A 98 -10.62 2.06 2.21
CA LEU A 98 -10.93 3.18 1.34
C LEU A 98 -11.18 4.46 2.12
N GLU A 99 -10.79 5.58 1.53
CA GLU A 99 -11.21 6.92 1.95
C GLU A 99 -11.90 7.66 0.80
N PHE A 100 -13.06 8.22 1.10
CA PHE A 100 -13.79 9.12 0.22
C PHE A 100 -13.44 10.55 0.58
N TRP A 101 -13.00 11.32 -0.40
CA TRP A 101 -12.74 12.74 -0.21
C TRP A 101 -13.99 13.54 -0.51
N VAL A 102 -14.71 13.84 0.55
CA VAL A 102 -15.97 14.55 0.48
C VAL A 102 -15.76 16.06 0.42
N SER A 103 -16.60 16.74 -0.36
CA SER A 103 -16.48 18.20 -0.60
C SER A 103 -16.70 19.02 0.66
N VAL A 104 -17.49 18.53 1.59
CA VAL A 104 -17.80 19.19 2.88
C VAL A 104 -17.65 18.15 3.98
N GLY A 105 -16.80 18.44 4.98
CA GLY A 105 -16.63 17.56 6.14
C GLY A 105 -15.38 16.67 6.13
N GLY A 106 -14.53 16.75 5.11
CA GLY A 106 -13.22 16.10 5.14
C GLY A 106 -13.15 14.76 4.44
N ARG A 107 -12.89 13.68 5.19
CA ARG A 107 -12.74 12.32 4.68
C ARG A 107 -13.61 11.37 5.49
N VAL A 108 -14.19 10.42 4.81
CA VAL A 108 -14.87 9.29 5.44
C VAL A 108 -14.26 8.00 4.94
N GLY A 109 -13.97 7.08 5.86
CA GLY A 109 -13.30 5.82 5.56
C GLY A 109 -14.20 4.62 5.73
N THR A 110 -13.92 3.56 4.98
CA THR A 110 -14.55 2.24 5.11
C THR A 110 -13.57 1.14 4.73
N THR A 111 -13.87 -0.09 5.14
CA THR A 111 -13.21 -1.29 4.63
C THR A 111 -14.17 -2.01 3.69
N VAL A 112 -13.67 -2.53 2.58
CA VAL A 112 -14.47 -3.28 1.61
C VAL A 112 -14.74 -4.67 2.16
N THR A 113 -15.92 -4.87 2.74
CA THR A 113 -16.34 -6.15 3.31
C THR A 113 -17.20 -6.97 2.35
N ASP A 114 -17.89 -6.29 1.43
CA ASP A 114 -18.67 -6.89 0.35
C ASP A 114 -18.53 -6.05 -0.92
N MET A 115 -18.49 -6.72 -2.06
CA MET A 115 -18.32 -6.05 -3.35
C MET A 115 -19.12 -6.78 -4.43
N LEU A 116 -19.99 -6.05 -5.12
CA LEU A 116 -20.79 -6.59 -6.22
C LEU A 116 -20.30 -6.00 -7.54
N CYS A 117 -20.07 -6.84 -8.53
CA CYS A 117 -19.77 -6.46 -9.90
C CYS A 117 -20.83 -7.07 -10.84
N GLY A 118 -21.60 -6.22 -11.53
CA GLY A 118 -22.71 -6.71 -12.37
C GLY A 118 -23.78 -7.51 -11.61
N GLY A 119 -23.95 -7.24 -10.31
CA GLY A 119 -24.92 -7.95 -9.46
C GLY A 119 -24.38 -9.20 -8.78
N ASN A 120 -23.20 -9.68 -9.13
CA ASN A 120 -22.57 -10.86 -8.52
C ASN A 120 -21.52 -10.43 -7.47
N SER A 121 -21.46 -11.17 -6.36
CA SER A 121 -20.41 -10.97 -5.36
C SER A 121 -19.06 -11.40 -5.92
N VAL A 122 -18.04 -10.56 -5.73
CA VAL A 122 -16.68 -10.78 -6.24
C VAL A 122 -15.63 -10.47 -5.18
N GLN A 123 -14.50 -11.19 -5.22
CA GLN A 123 -13.37 -10.96 -4.33
C GLN A 123 -12.46 -9.83 -4.81
N SER A 124 -12.43 -9.59 -6.11
CA SER A 124 -11.65 -8.53 -6.74
C SER A 124 -12.34 -7.99 -7.98
N ALA A 125 -11.97 -6.77 -8.36
CA ALA A 125 -12.47 -6.14 -9.58
C ALA A 125 -11.35 -5.36 -10.28
N ALA A 126 -11.18 -5.61 -11.58
CA ALA A 126 -10.17 -4.99 -12.42
C ALA A 126 -10.49 -3.51 -12.73
N PRO A 127 -9.48 -2.72 -13.16
CA PRO A 127 -9.67 -1.37 -13.67
C PRO A 127 -10.74 -1.31 -14.79
N GLY A 128 -11.46 -0.20 -14.85
CA GLY A 128 -12.55 0.01 -15.81
C GLY A 128 -13.89 -0.58 -15.40
N ARG A 129 -13.94 -1.46 -14.42
CA ARG A 129 -15.20 -2.04 -13.91
C ARG A 129 -15.93 -1.06 -12.99
N GLN A 130 -17.22 -1.31 -12.83
CA GLN A 130 -18.05 -0.66 -11.84
C GLN A 130 -18.40 -1.66 -10.75
N VAL A 131 -18.18 -1.28 -9.50
CA VAL A 131 -18.45 -2.11 -8.33
C VAL A 131 -19.39 -1.39 -7.39
N THR A 132 -20.29 -2.13 -6.75
CA THR A 132 -21.18 -1.63 -5.69
C THR A 132 -20.62 -2.10 -4.36
N ILE A 133 -20.41 -1.17 -3.45
CA ILE A 133 -19.95 -1.42 -2.08
C ILE A 133 -20.78 -0.66 -1.07
N ASP A 134 -20.71 -1.06 0.19
CA ASP A 134 -21.24 -0.29 1.30
C ASP A 134 -20.38 0.93 1.58
N VAL A 135 -21.03 2.06 1.83
CA VAL A 135 -20.35 3.33 2.09
C VAL A 135 -20.88 4.03 3.33
N PRO A 136 -20.03 4.75 4.09
CA PRO A 136 -20.49 5.53 5.23
C PRO A 136 -21.32 6.75 4.79
N ASN A 137 -22.04 7.31 5.75
CA ASN A 137 -22.76 8.56 5.54
C ASN A 137 -21.80 9.70 5.15
N GLY A 138 -22.28 10.62 4.33
CA GLY A 138 -21.51 11.78 3.89
C GLY A 138 -20.89 11.66 2.50
N VAL A 139 -20.79 10.43 1.96
CA VAL A 139 -20.34 10.20 0.58
C VAL A 139 -21.33 10.81 -0.43
N ARG A 140 -20.80 11.36 -1.50
CA ARG A 140 -21.57 12.04 -2.56
C ARG A 140 -21.17 11.55 -3.95
N LEU A 141 -22.01 11.84 -4.92
CA LEU A 141 -21.71 11.63 -6.32
C LEU A 141 -20.43 12.38 -6.72
N ASN A 142 -19.59 11.76 -7.54
CA ASN A 142 -18.30 12.25 -8.02
C ASN A 142 -17.19 12.38 -6.95
N ASP A 143 -17.42 12.01 -5.69
CA ASP A 143 -16.35 11.96 -4.69
C ASP A 143 -15.20 11.05 -5.17
N ARG A 144 -13.98 11.50 -4.93
CA ARG A 144 -12.78 10.73 -5.23
C ARG A 144 -12.59 9.64 -4.18
N VAL A 145 -12.23 8.45 -4.65
CA VAL A 145 -12.02 7.26 -3.82
C VAL A 145 -10.54 6.93 -3.81
N PHE A 146 -9.94 6.93 -2.63
CA PHE A 146 -8.55 6.58 -2.42
C PHE A 146 -8.43 5.28 -1.64
N ARG A 147 -7.56 4.37 -2.07
CA ARG A 147 -7.18 3.19 -1.30
C ARG A 147 -6.06 3.57 -0.35
N THR A 148 -6.35 3.52 0.95
CA THR A 148 -5.39 3.85 2.02
C THR A 148 -4.75 2.63 2.65
N LEU A 149 -5.35 1.46 2.46
CA LEU A 149 -4.82 0.15 2.84
C LEU A 149 -5.09 -0.84 1.72
N ASP A 150 -4.05 -1.50 1.24
CA ASP A 150 -4.11 -2.60 0.29
C ASP A 150 -3.97 -3.92 1.05
N SER A 151 -5.02 -4.73 1.04
CA SER A 151 -5.08 -5.98 1.82
C SER A 151 -4.05 -7.00 1.34
N ARG A 152 -3.77 -7.07 0.03
CA ARG A 152 -2.76 -7.96 -0.55
C ARG A 152 -1.35 -7.53 -0.17
N LEU A 153 -1.07 -6.23 -0.27
CA LEU A 153 0.24 -5.67 0.11
C LEU A 153 0.51 -5.85 1.61
N MET A 154 -0.53 -5.72 2.47
CA MET A 154 -0.42 -6.02 3.89
C MET A 154 -0.08 -7.50 4.14
N SER A 155 -0.78 -8.41 3.46
CA SER A 155 -0.50 -9.86 3.57
C SER A 155 0.91 -10.21 3.07
N TYR A 156 1.35 -9.60 1.98
CA TYR A 156 2.72 -9.73 1.49
C TYR A 156 3.74 -9.25 2.52
N ALA A 157 3.52 -8.09 3.12
CA ALA A 157 4.44 -7.53 4.10
C ALA A 157 4.60 -8.40 5.36
N GLN A 158 3.53 -9.08 5.80
CA GLN A 158 3.55 -9.91 7.00
C GLN A 158 4.55 -11.06 6.95
N GLN A 159 4.90 -11.57 5.77
CA GLN A 159 5.89 -12.64 5.62
C GLN A 159 7.30 -12.23 6.14
N PHE A 160 7.60 -10.94 6.24
CA PHE A 160 8.91 -10.44 6.66
C PHE A 160 9.04 -10.24 8.17
N PHE A 161 7.93 -10.17 8.91
CA PHE A 161 7.97 -9.89 10.36
C PHE A 161 6.95 -10.70 11.17
N GLY A 162 6.22 -11.61 10.53
CA GLY A 162 5.31 -12.55 11.21
C GLY A 162 6.05 -13.53 12.14
N PRO A 163 5.33 -14.31 12.94
CA PRO A 163 5.93 -15.27 13.88
C PRO A 163 6.91 -16.25 13.22
N ASP A 164 6.66 -16.58 11.95
CA ASP A 164 7.46 -17.51 11.16
C ASP A 164 8.60 -16.85 10.37
N ALA A 165 8.71 -15.52 10.42
CA ALA A 165 9.70 -14.74 9.67
C ALA A 165 11.13 -14.82 10.26
N LYS A 166 11.52 -15.97 10.81
CA LYS A 166 12.84 -16.18 11.37
C LYS A 166 13.85 -16.43 10.26
N LYS A 167 14.60 -15.39 9.88
CA LYS A 167 15.77 -15.56 9.01
C LYS A 167 16.87 -16.22 9.81
N ARG A 168 17.13 -17.51 9.54
CA ARG A 168 18.30 -18.22 10.07
C ARG A 168 19.46 -18.03 9.10
N ILE A 169 20.59 -17.57 9.62
CA ILE A 169 21.85 -17.51 8.87
C ILE A 169 22.58 -18.81 9.21
N PRO A 170 22.87 -19.68 8.24
CA PRO A 170 23.73 -20.84 8.50
C PRO A 170 25.11 -20.36 8.89
N VAL A 171 25.65 -20.94 9.95
CA VAL A 171 27.00 -20.69 10.40
C VAL A 171 27.72 -22.02 10.59
N ASP A 172 28.95 -22.11 10.09
CA ASP A 172 29.83 -23.23 10.36
C ASP A 172 30.73 -22.82 11.53
N ALA A 173 30.83 -23.70 12.53
CA ALA A 173 31.71 -23.49 13.67
C ALA A 173 32.73 -24.64 13.73
N VAL A 174 34.00 -24.30 13.75
CA VAL A 174 35.08 -25.24 13.99
C VAL A 174 35.60 -25.03 15.42
N VAL A 175 35.45 -26.05 16.23
CA VAL A 175 35.94 -26.05 17.61
C VAL A 175 37.19 -26.94 17.69
N THR A 176 38.31 -26.36 18.12
CA THR A 176 39.54 -27.09 18.37
C THR A 176 39.81 -27.13 19.87
N ALA A 177 39.89 -28.32 20.42
CA ALA A 177 40.22 -28.51 21.83
C ALA A 177 41.54 -29.32 21.95
N ARG A 178 42.44 -28.89 22.84
CA ARG A 178 43.66 -29.59 23.14
C ARG A 178 43.71 -29.94 24.61
N LEU A 179 44.23 -31.13 24.91
CA LEU A 179 44.34 -31.59 26.29
C LEU A 179 45.32 -30.68 27.07
N GLY A 180 44.86 -30.12 28.20
CA GLY A 180 45.69 -29.25 29.05
C GLY A 180 45.65 -27.75 28.67
N GLU A 181 44.87 -27.34 27.64
CA GLU A 181 44.65 -25.96 27.30
C GLU A 181 43.20 -25.54 27.66
N PRO A 182 42.98 -24.34 28.21
CA PRO A 182 41.61 -23.85 28.43
C PRO A 182 40.91 -23.62 27.09
N MET A 183 39.61 -23.98 27.06
CA MET A 183 38.73 -23.71 25.90
C MET A 183 38.25 -22.27 25.93
#